data_5ab6ed5362430107dcb9f87b27144b71
#
_entry.id   5ab6ed5362430107dcb9f87b27144b71
#
_cell.length_a   1.000
_cell.length_b   1.000
_cell.length_c   1.000
_cell.angle_alpha   90.00
_cell.angle_beta   90.00
_cell.angle_gamma   90.00
#
_symmetry.space_group_name_H-M   'P 1'
#
loop_
_entity.id
_entity.type
_entity.pdbx_description
1 polymer ?
#
loop_
_entity_poly.entity_id
_entity_poly.type
_entity_poly.pdbx_seq_one_letter_code
_entity_poly.pdbx_strand_id
1 'polypeptide(L)'
;YAMGDSWPEMAPLLENEIPFTLASDFNPNCYTLSLPFMCSLMVQRCGLHPLSALAAVTVNAARATRHPSGLVQGQLMEGAVANFNIVDGPNWESMMLRPSSSPFSGTVLNGHYISQ
;
A
#
# COMPACT_ATOMS: atom_id res chain seq x y z
N TYR A 1 3.81 -11.05 -10.97
CA TYR A 1 2.67 -11.96 -10.67
C TYR A 1 2.00 -12.45 -11.96
N ALA A 2 1.55 -11.56 -12.84
CA ALA A 2 0.83 -11.94 -14.06
C ALA A 2 1.70 -12.71 -15.08
N MET A 3 2.98 -12.41 -15.14
CA MET A 3 3.94 -13.06 -16.06
C MET A 3 4.46 -14.40 -15.57
N GLY A 4 4.15 -14.81 -14.34
CA GLY A 4 4.62 -16.07 -13.77
C GLY A 4 6.09 -16.10 -13.38
N ASP A 5 6.73 -14.94 -13.30
CA ASP A 5 8.11 -14.82 -12.83
C ASP A 5 8.24 -15.23 -11.35
N SER A 6 9.47 -15.52 -10.93
CA SER A 6 9.77 -15.81 -9.53
C SER A 6 9.44 -14.61 -8.63
N TRP A 7 8.97 -14.90 -7.42
CA TRP A 7 8.72 -13.88 -6.42
C TRP A 7 10.04 -13.26 -5.93
N PRO A 8 10.04 -11.96 -5.60
CA PRO A 8 11.25 -11.31 -5.09
C PRO A 8 11.67 -11.89 -3.73
N GLU A 9 12.97 -12.07 -3.56
CA GLU A 9 13.54 -12.41 -2.27
C GLU A 9 13.61 -11.16 -1.39
N MET A 10 12.83 -11.14 -0.30
CA MET A 10 12.74 -9.97 0.58
C MET A 10 13.80 -9.96 1.68
N ALA A 11 14.38 -11.13 2.01
CA ALA A 11 15.36 -11.25 3.09
C ALA A 11 16.53 -10.26 2.97
N PRO A 12 17.21 -10.09 1.81
CA PRO A 12 18.32 -9.15 1.70
C PRO A 12 17.94 -7.69 1.97
N LEU A 13 16.71 -7.29 1.62
CA LEU A 13 16.22 -5.93 1.89
C LEU A 13 15.92 -5.73 3.38
N LEU A 14 15.30 -6.72 4.02
CA LEU A 14 14.91 -6.67 5.43
C LEU A 14 16.12 -6.74 6.37
N GLU A 15 17.06 -7.64 6.09
CA GLU A 15 18.29 -7.82 6.88
C GLU A 15 19.21 -6.58 6.85
N ASN A 16 19.22 -5.86 5.74
CA ASN A 16 20.00 -4.64 5.57
C ASN A 16 19.19 -3.36 5.83
N GLU A 17 17.97 -3.48 6.35
CA GLU A 17 17.07 -2.35 6.64
C GLU A 17 16.84 -1.41 5.45
N ILE A 18 16.88 -1.96 4.22
CA ILE A 18 16.69 -1.18 2.99
C ILE A 18 15.19 -0.88 2.82
N PRO A 19 14.78 0.40 2.83
CA PRO A 19 13.39 0.74 2.59
C PRO A 19 13.02 0.45 1.13
N PHE A 20 11.85 -0.13 0.93
CA PHE A 20 11.30 -0.44 -0.40
C PHE A 20 9.86 0.04 -0.50
N THR A 21 9.35 0.14 -1.71
CA THR A 21 7.96 0.48 -2.02
C THR A 21 7.30 -0.66 -2.78
N LEU A 22 5.98 -0.76 -2.68
CA LEU A 22 5.16 -1.65 -3.50
C LEU A 22 4.31 -0.83 -4.48
N ALA A 23 4.17 -1.34 -5.69
CA ALA A 23 3.32 -0.77 -6.72
C ALA A 23 2.49 -1.88 -7.39
N SER A 24 1.42 -1.50 -8.07
CA SER A 24 0.57 -2.45 -8.79
C SER A 24 1.18 -2.91 -10.12
N ASP A 25 2.14 -2.16 -10.64
CA ASP A 25 2.70 -2.36 -11.99
C ASP A 25 1.60 -2.47 -13.06
N PHE A 26 0.63 -1.55 -13.01
CA PHE A 26 -0.47 -1.52 -13.97
C PHE A 26 0.04 -1.36 -15.39
N ASN A 27 -0.23 -2.36 -16.23
CA ASN A 27 0.23 -2.40 -17.62
C ASN A 27 -0.70 -3.30 -18.45
N PRO A 28 -0.55 -3.37 -19.79
CA PRO A 28 -1.41 -4.20 -20.66
C PRO A 28 -1.47 -5.69 -20.32
N ASN A 29 -0.52 -6.23 -19.60
CA ASN A 29 -0.50 -7.63 -19.14
C ASN A 29 -1.10 -7.81 -17.74
N CYS A 30 -1.30 -6.72 -16.99
CA CYS A 30 -1.82 -6.77 -15.63
C CYS A 30 -2.63 -5.51 -15.31
N TYR A 31 -3.95 -5.60 -15.40
CA TYR A 31 -4.88 -4.48 -15.19
C TYR A 31 -5.26 -4.25 -13.71
N THR A 32 -4.44 -4.62 -12.75
CA THR A 32 -4.74 -4.36 -11.34
C THR A 32 -4.20 -3.01 -10.89
N LEU A 33 -5.04 -2.27 -10.16
CA LEU A 33 -4.67 -1.04 -9.44
C LEU A 33 -4.73 -1.24 -7.92
N SER A 34 -5.04 -2.47 -7.46
CA SER A 34 -5.26 -2.75 -6.04
C SER A 34 -3.95 -2.90 -5.28
N LEU A 35 -3.52 -1.86 -4.57
CA LEU A 35 -2.41 -1.94 -3.61
C LEU A 35 -2.70 -2.89 -2.44
N PRO A 36 -3.93 -2.98 -1.87
CA PRO A 36 -4.26 -4.01 -0.89
C PRO A 36 -4.01 -5.43 -1.39
N PHE A 37 -4.32 -5.71 -2.66
CA PHE A 37 -4.02 -7.01 -3.27
C PHE A 37 -2.50 -7.25 -3.37
N MET A 38 -1.72 -6.24 -3.77
CA MET A 38 -0.25 -6.36 -3.79
C MET A 38 0.32 -6.63 -2.39
N CYS A 39 -0.17 -5.95 -1.37
CA CYS A 39 0.21 -6.23 0.02
C CYS A 39 -0.10 -7.69 0.41
N SER A 40 -1.31 -8.16 0.08
CA SER A 40 -1.72 -9.55 0.33
C SER A 40 -0.78 -10.57 -0.33
N LEU A 41 -0.42 -10.35 -1.59
CA LEU A 41 0.52 -11.21 -2.32
C LEU A 41 1.90 -11.24 -1.65
N MET A 42 2.44 -10.08 -1.27
CA MET A 42 3.75 -9.99 -0.62
C MET A 42 3.79 -10.68 0.75
N VAL A 43 2.70 -10.56 1.51
CA VAL A 43 2.57 -11.27 2.80
C VAL A 43 2.50 -12.78 2.57
N GLN A 44 1.66 -13.24 1.63
CA GLN A 44 1.39 -14.67 1.43
C GLN A 44 2.50 -15.40 0.66
N ARG A 45 3.14 -14.74 -0.31
CA ARG A 45 4.10 -15.36 -1.22
C ARG A 45 5.55 -15.09 -0.85
N CYS A 46 5.84 -13.94 -0.26
CA CYS A 46 7.19 -13.53 0.09
C CYS A 46 7.44 -13.53 1.61
N GLY A 47 6.45 -13.93 2.43
CA GLY A 47 6.56 -13.96 3.89
C GLY A 47 6.76 -12.57 4.53
N LEU A 48 6.37 -11.51 3.82
CA LEU A 48 6.54 -10.16 4.35
C LEU A 48 5.60 -9.94 5.54
N HIS A 49 6.10 -9.30 6.59
CA HIS A 49 5.24 -8.92 7.72
C HIS A 49 4.20 -7.88 7.26
N PRO A 50 2.91 -7.98 7.67
CA PRO A 50 1.85 -7.06 7.23
C PRO A 50 2.17 -5.58 7.44
N LEU A 51 2.82 -5.20 8.56
CA LEU A 51 3.25 -3.81 8.80
C LEU A 51 4.31 -3.34 7.79
N SER A 52 5.20 -4.22 7.35
CA SER A 52 6.19 -3.87 6.32
C SER A 52 5.52 -3.66 4.96
N ALA A 53 4.50 -4.45 4.65
CA ALA A 53 3.68 -4.25 3.44
C ALA A 53 2.90 -2.92 3.51
N LEU A 54 2.30 -2.60 4.66
CA LEU A 54 1.61 -1.31 4.87
C LEU A 54 2.59 -0.13 4.73
N ALA A 55 3.76 -0.20 5.38
CA ALA A 55 4.78 0.84 5.27
C ALA A 55 5.24 1.04 3.82
N ALA A 56 5.38 -0.02 3.04
CA ALA A 56 5.81 0.01 1.65
C ALA A 56 4.83 0.75 0.72
N VAL A 57 3.53 0.73 1.03
CA VAL A 57 2.49 1.44 0.25
C VAL A 57 2.08 2.79 0.86
N THR A 58 2.63 3.16 2.01
CA THR A 58 2.31 4.42 2.70
C THR A 58 3.55 5.28 2.91
N VAL A 59 4.21 5.15 4.06
CA VAL A 59 5.33 6.04 4.46
C VAL A 59 6.54 5.92 3.54
N ASN A 60 6.87 4.71 3.06
CA ASN A 60 8.00 4.53 2.15
C ASN A 60 7.66 5.06 0.75
N ALA A 61 6.47 4.80 0.24
CA ALA A 61 6.00 5.35 -1.04
C ALA A 61 5.97 6.88 -1.00
N ALA A 62 5.52 7.46 0.12
CA ALA A 62 5.50 8.91 0.33
C ALA A 62 6.91 9.54 0.33
N ARG A 63 7.93 8.81 0.78
CA ARG A 63 9.34 9.25 0.71
C ARG A 63 9.88 9.24 -0.73
N ALA A 64 9.42 8.28 -1.53
CA ALA A 64 9.80 8.18 -2.94
C ALA A 64 9.09 9.23 -3.82
N THR A 65 7.90 9.68 -3.42
CA THR A 65 7.08 10.64 -4.17
C THR A 65 6.71 11.83 -3.28
N ARG A 66 7.21 13.02 -3.60
CA ARG A 66 6.88 14.22 -2.82
C ARG A 66 5.50 14.76 -3.19
N HIS A 67 4.73 15.18 -2.17
CA HIS A 67 3.48 15.89 -2.43
C HIS A 67 3.77 17.28 -3.00
N PRO A 68 3.00 17.76 -4.02
CA PRO A 68 3.22 19.08 -4.64
C PRO A 68 3.18 20.26 -3.67
N SER A 69 2.42 20.18 -2.58
CA SER A 69 2.38 21.21 -1.55
C SER A 69 3.63 21.28 -0.67
N GLY A 70 4.52 20.30 -0.75
CA GLY A 70 5.68 20.16 0.14
C GLY A 70 5.35 19.63 1.54
N LEU A 71 4.06 19.39 1.85
CA LEU A 71 3.64 18.84 3.14
C LEU A 71 3.98 17.35 3.24
N VAL A 72 4.09 16.86 4.47
CA VAL A 72 4.24 15.44 4.78
C VAL A 72 3.01 14.67 4.31
N GLN A 73 3.21 13.46 3.77
CA GLN A 73 2.14 12.53 3.37
C GLN A 73 2.46 11.09 3.77
N GLY A 74 1.48 10.20 3.63
CA GLY A 74 1.64 8.75 3.89
C GLY A 74 1.62 8.38 5.36
N GLN A 75 1.24 9.29 6.25
CA GLN A 75 1.09 9.04 7.68
C GLN A 75 0.03 9.98 8.30
N LEU A 76 -0.60 9.52 9.38
CA LEU A 76 -1.59 10.29 10.14
C LEU A 76 -0.87 11.05 11.25
N MET A 77 -0.58 12.34 11.00
CA MET A 77 0.02 13.24 11.97
C MET A 77 -0.43 14.67 11.72
N GLU A 78 -0.33 15.50 12.74
CA GLU A 78 -0.59 16.93 12.61
C GLU A 78 0.34 17.58 11.58
N GLY A 79 -0.22 18.40 10.70
CA GLY A 79 0.51 19.07 9.61
C GLY A 79 0.72 18.22 8.36
N ALA A 80 0.32 16.95 8.35
CA ALA A 80 0.36 16.11 7.15
C ALA A 80 -0.85 16.40 6.24
N VAL A 81 -0.70 16.05 4.95
CA VAL A 81 -1.82 16.05 4.01
C VAL A 81 -2.87 15.03 4.45
N ALA A 82 -4.12 15.46 4.55
CA ALA A 82 -5.23 14.59 4.93
C ALA A 82 -5.68 13.71 3.74
N ASN A 83 -4.86 12.71 3.42
CA ASN A 83 -5.11 11.68 2.42
C ASN A 83 -5.05 10.31 3.09
N PHE A 84 -6.19 9.66 3.28
CA PHE A 84 -6.27 8.33 3.88
C PHE A 84 -7.53 7.58 3.47
N ASN A 85 -7.48 6.25 3.57
CA ASN A 85 -8.61 5.36 3.36
C ASN A 85 -9.17 4.89 4.70
N ILE A 86 -10.48 4.67 4.76
CA ILE A 86 -11.17 4.07 5.90
C ILE A 86 -11.41 2.60 5.57
N VAL A 87 -10.77 1.71 6.32
CA VAL A 87 -10.88 0.26 6.10
C VAL A 87 -12.24 -0.24 6.60
N ASP A 88 -12.93 -1.00 5.76
CA ASP A 88 -14.15 -1.70 6.11
C ASP A 88 -13.83 -3.05 6.77
N GLY A 89 -13.64 -3.02 8.09
CA GLY A 89 -13.29 -4.20 8.87
C GLY A 89 -12.90 -3.88 10.31
N PRO A 90 -12.69 -4.91 11.14
CA PRO A 90 -12.39 -4.73 12.57
C PRO A 90 -10.99 -4.14 12.85
N ASN A 91 -10.09 -4.25 11.89
CA ASN A 91 -8.71 -3.75 11.97
C ASN A 91 -8.19 -3.41 10.57
N TRP A 92 -7.03 -2.75 10.50
CA TRP A 92 -6.43 -2.33 9.23
C TRP A 92 -5.95 -3.51 8.37
N GLU A 93 -5.59 -4.65 8.96
CA GLU A 93 -5.18 -5.87 8.23
C GLU A 93 -6.30 -6.42 7.36
N SER A 94 -7.56 -6.11 7.69
CA SER A 94 -8.74 -6.49 6.91
C SER A 94 -8.66 -6.05 5.45
N MET A 95 -7.90 -5.01 5.15
CA MET A 95 -7.68 -4.56 3.77
C MET A 95 -6.99 -5.62 2.89
N MET A 96 -6.19 -6.52 3.48
CA MET A 96 -5.44 -7.55 2.76
C MET A 96 -6.26 -8.83 2.51
N LEU A 97 -7.46 -8.93 3.07
CA LEU A 97 -8.30 -10.13 3.01
C LEU A 97 -9.33 -10.11 1.86
N ARG A 98 -9.45 -8.99 1.16
CA ARG A 98 -10.45 -8.79 0.09
C ARG A 98 -9.79 -8.47 -1.26
N PRO A 99 -9.17 -9.47 -1.93
CA PRO A 99 -8.40 -9.22 -3.17
C PRO A 99 -9.27 -8.79 -4.36
N SER A 100 -10.55 -9.15 -4.36
CA SER A 100 -11.48 -8.95 -5.50
C SER A 100 -12.47 -7.79 -5.32
N SER A 101 -12.46 -7.11 -4.17
CA SER A 101 -13.36 -5.99 -3.88
C SER A 101 -12.62 -4.88 -3.15
N SER A 102 -13.16 -3.66 -3.18
CA SER A 102 -12.60 -2.57 -2.36
C SER A 102 -12.71 -2.92 -0.88
N PRO A 103 -11.61 -2.89 -0.13
CA PRO A 103 -11.64 -3.10 1.31
C PRO A 103 -11.95 -1.80 2.08
N PHE A 104 -12.29 -0.72 1.39
CA PHE A 104 -12.49 0.60 1.98
C PHE A 104 -13.96 1.00 1.93
N SER A 105 -14.46 1.56 3.04
CA SER A 105 -15.80 2.16 3.13
C SER A 105 -15.82 3.63 2.73
N GLY A 106 -14.66 4.27 2.65
CA GLY A 106 -14.53 5.65 2.23
C GLY A 106 -13.07 6.09 2.11
N THR A 107 -12.89 7.24 1.51
CA THR A 107 -11.58 7.87 1.30
C THR A 107 -11.66 9.34 1.71
N VAL A 108 -10.63 9.83 2.37
CA VAL A 108 -10.40 11.27 2.53
C VAL A 108 -9.30 11.69 1.58
N LEU A 109 -9.57 12.67 0.73
CA LEU A 109 -8.62 13.23 -0.23
C LEU A 109 -8.52 14.74 -0.04
N ASN A 110 -7.34 15.23 0.32
CA ASN A 110 -7.10 16.65 0.66
C ASN A 110 -8.10 17.21 1.69
N GLY A 111 -8.44 16.38 2.69
CA GLY A 111 -9.40 16.74 3.73
C GLY A 111 -10.88 16.59 3.35
N HIS A 112 -11.20 16.20 2.13
CA HIS A 112 -12.57 15.97 1.68
C HIS A 112 -12.93 14.50 1.71
N TYR A 113 -14.04 14.16 2.40
CA TYR A 113 -14.54 12.78 2.46
C TYR A 113 -15.28 12.39 1.17
N ILE A 114 -14.98 11.20 0.68
CA ILE A 114 -15.61 10.56 -0.49
C ILE A 114 -16.09 9.18 -0.02
N SER A 115 -17.41 8.95 -0.06
CA SER A 115 -17.99 7.62 0.16
C SER A 115 -17.73 6.70 -1.04
N GLN A 116 -17.57 5.41 -0.78
CA GLN A 116 -17.52 4.39 -1.82
C GLN A 116 -18.85 3.63 -1.91
#